data_d2b3d0449c309530683f46c8887af6ea
#
_entry.id   d2b3d0449c309530683f46c8887af6ea
#
_cell.length_a   1.000
_cell.length_b   1.000
_cell.length_c   1.000
_cell.angle_alpha   90.00
_cell.angle_beta   90.00
_cell.angle_gamma   90.00
#
_symmetry.space_group_name_H-M   'P 1'
#
loop_
_entity.id
_entity.type
_entity.pdbx_description
1 polymer ?
#
loop_
_entity_poly.entity_id
_entity_poly.type
_entity_poly.pdbx_seq_one_letter_code
_entity_poly.pdbx_strand_id
1 'polypeptide(L)'
;MNRIAVLLLAFVLFSCESVNTKRVISTDNAPQAIGPYSQAIQVNNTLYLAGQIALDPITGQMVEDKIEVQTHRVMKNLGAVLSEAGFSFDDVVQSQVFLSDLNHYKPMNKIYAEYFNSEPPARAVVQTALPRDALVEIMMVAQKP
;
A
#
# COMPACT_ATOMS: atom_id res chain seq x y z
N MET A 1 -9.71 -47.92 -53.93
CA MET A 1 -10.23 -46.59 -53.74
C MET A 1 -10.06 -46.24 -52.26
N ASN A 2 -8.95 -45.58 -51.91
CA ASN A 2 -8.62 -45.20 -50.53
C ASN A 2 -9.21 -43.83 -50.20
N ARG A 3 -10.12 -43.78 -49.24
CA ARG A 3 -10.68 -42.55 -48.69
C ARG A 3 -9.80 -42.11 -47.50
N ILE A 4 -9.01 -41.09 -47.70
CA ILE A 4 -8.24 -40.43 -46.64
C ILE A 4 -9.19 -39.48 -45.92
N ALA A 5 -9.54 -39.80 -44.65
CA ALA A 5 -10.28 -38.88 -43.79
C ALA A 5 -9.30 -37.88 -43.19
N VAL A 6 -9.42 -36.60 -43.57
CA VAL A 6 -8.68 -35.51 -42.98
C VAL A 6 -9.43 -35.07 -41.74
N LEU A 7 -8.89 -35.37 -40.54
CA LEU A 7 -9.38 -34.82 -39.26
C LEU A 7 -8.86 -33.39 -39.13
N LEU A 8 -9.75 -32.39 -39.26
CA LEU A 8 -9.48 -30.98 -38.90
C LEU A 8 -9.58 -30.85 -37.38
N LEU A 9 -8.43 -30.72 -36.72
CA LEU A 9 -8.35 -30.41 -35.30
C LEU A 9 -8.53 -28.89 -35.12
N ALA A 10 -9.74 -28.45 -34.72
CA ALA A 10 -10.01 -27.05 -34.41
C ALA A 10 -9.37 -26.71 -33.05
N PHE A 11 -8.27 -25.98 -33.06
CA PHE A 11 -7.68 -25.34 -31.87
C PHE A 11 -8.55 -24.12 -31.48
N VAL A 12 -9.37 -24.29 -30.45
CA VAL A 12 -10.08 -23.16 -29.82
C VAL A 12 -9.07 -22.45 -28.92
N LEU A 13 -8.52 -21.33 -29.41
CA LEU A 13 -7.73 -20.41 -28.58
C LEU A 13 -8.68 -19.69 -27.63
N PHE A 14 -8.74 -20.11 -26.37
CA PHE A 14 -9.32 -19.31 -25.31
C PHE A 14 -8.41 -18.10 -25.07
N SER A 15 -8.78 -16.95 -25.66
CA SER A 15 -8.21 -15.68 -25.28
C SER A 15 -8.73 -15.36 -23.87
N CYS A 16 -7.85 -15.50 -22.87
CA CYS A 16 -8.13 -15.02 -21.52
C CYS A 16 -8.00 -13.49 -21.56
N GLU A 17 -9.09 -12.77 -21.86
CA GLU A 17 -9.14 -11.34 -21.62
C GLU A 17 -9.05 -11.11 -20.11
N SER A 18 -7.93 -10.54 -19.65
CA SER A 18 -7.80 -10.07 -18.28
C SER A 18 -8.74 -8.87 -18.09
N VAL A 19 -9.90 -9.12 -17.46
CA VAL A 19 -10.80 -8.02 -17.06
C VAL A 19 -10.04 -7.18 -16.04
N ASN A 20 -9.66 -5.97 -16.43
CA ASN A 20 -8.97 -5.02 -15.55
C ASN A 20 -9.97 -4.51 -14.50
N THR A 21 -9.96 -5.12 -13.31
CA THR A 21 -10.88 -4.79 -12.22
C THR A 21 -10.26 -3.76 -11.30
N LYS A 22 -10.89 -2.57 -11.20
CA LYS A 22 -10.57 -1.56 -10.19
C LYS A 22 -11.48 -1.74 -8.97
N ARG A 23 -10.91 -1.85 -7.78
CA ARG A 23 -11.63 -1.94 -6.50
C ARG A 23 -11.16 -0.84 -5.55
N VAL A 24 -12.09 -0.13 -4.94
CA VAL A 24 -11.83 0.80 -3.84
C VAL A 24 -11.72 -0.01 -2.55
N ILE A 25 -10.68 0.25 -1.75
CA ILE A 25 -10.47 -0.34 -0.44
C ILE A 25 -10.76 0.72 0.63
N SER A 26 -11.52 0.33 1.65
CA SER A 26 -11.83 1.17 2.79
C SER A 26 -12.03 0.31 4.03
N THR A 27 -11.49 0.73 5.16
CA THR A 27 -11.62 0.06 6.47
C THR A 27 -11.76 1.10 7.59
N ASP A 28 -12.53 0.76 8.61
CA ASP A 28 -12.67 1.60 9.81
C ASP A 28 -11.46 1.44 10.77
N ASN A 29 -10.58 0.46 10.53
CA ASN A 29 -9.37 0.23 11.31
C ASN A 29 -8.20 1.17 10.91
N ALA A 30 -8.40 2.04 9.90
CA ALA A 30 -7.50 3.11 9.51
C ALA A 30 -8.28 4.44 9.40
N PRO A 31 -7.62 5.60 9.51
CA PRO A 31 -8.28 6.89 9.39
C PRO A 31 -9.07 6.99 8.09
N GLN A 32 -10.31 7.49 8.18
CA GLN A 32 -11.14 7.72 7.00
C GLN A 32 -10.53 8.82 6.11
N ALA A 33 -10.78 8.71 4.81
CA ALA A 33 -10.36 9.74 3.87
C ALA A 33 -11.05 11.07 4.20
N ILE A 34 -10.27 12.13 4.39
CA ILE A 34 -10.76 13.46 4.75
C ILE A 34 -10.88 14.40 3.53
N GLY A 35 -10.77 13.85 2.32
CA GLY A 35 -10.83 14.57 1.06
C GLY A 35 -11.28 13.68 -0.09
N PRO A 36 -11.22 14.14 -1.34
CA PRO A 36 -11.67 13.39 -2.53
C PRO A 36 -10.66 12.32 -2.96
N TYR A 37 -10.33 11.39 -2.06
CA TYR A 37 -9.43 10.26 -2.31
C TYR A 37 -9.92 9.00 -1.58
N SER A 38 -9.37 7.84 -1.92
CA SER A 38 -9.63 6.56 -1.27
C SER A 38 -8.44 6.16 -0.39
N GLN A 39 -8.66 5.38 0.68
CA GLN A 39 -7.58 4.82 1.50
C GLN A 39 -6.64 3.97 0.66
N ALA A 40 -7.17 3.16 -0.26
CA ALA A 40 -6.39 2.50 -1.30
C ALA A 40 -7.24 2.15 -2.53
N ILE A 41 -6.56 1.91 -3.64
CA ILE A 41 -7.13 1.39 -4.89
C ILE A 41 -6.39 0.11 -5.25
N GLN A 42 -7.14 -0.95 -5.47
CA GLN A 42 -6.60 -2.19 -6.05
C GLN A 42 -6.92 -2.25 -7.54
N VAL A 43 -5.91 -2.56 -8.35
CA VAL A 43 -6.05 -2.87 -9.77
C VAL A 43 -5.39 -4.22 -10.01
N ASN A 44 -6.18 -5.22 -10.34
CA ASN A 44 -5.72 -6.60 -10.44
C ASN A 44 -4.96 -7.04 -9.17
N ASN A 45 -3.70 -7.42 -9.31
CA ASN A 45 -2.83 -7.88 -8.21
C ASN A 45 -2.02 -6.73 -7.55
N THR A 46 -2.25 -5.47 -7.95
CA THR A 46 -1.52 -4.32 -7.42
C THR A 46 -2.42 -3.47 -6.54
N LEU A 47 -1.94 -3.12 -5.36
CA LEU A 47 -2.60 -2.23 -4.41
C LEU A 47 -1.82 -0.92 -4.28
N TYR A 48 -2.49 0.20 -4.50
CA TYR A 48 -1.97 1.56 -4.35
C TYR A 48 -2.59 2.17 -3.08
N LEU A 49 -1.77 2.38 -2.05
CA LEU A 49 -2.21 2.96 -0.79
C LEU A 49 -1.97 4.47 -0.79
N ALA A 50 -2.96 5.22 -0.33
CA ALA A 50 -2.80 6.66 -0.09
C ALA A 50 -1.81 6.93 1.05
N GLY A 51 -1.22 8.13 1.05
CA GLY A 51 -0.39 8.60 2.15
C GLY A 51 -1.15 8.56 3.48
N GLN A 52 -0.50 8.01 4.49
CA GLN A 52 -1.00 7.98 5.86
C GLN A 52 -0.13 8.87 6.74
N ILE A 53 -0.76 9.74 7.51
CA ILE A 53 -0.17 10.44 8.65
C ILE A 53 -0.62 9.77 9.97
N ALA A 54 -0.06 10.20 11.08
CA ALA A 54 -0.22 9.52 12.36
C ALA A 54 -1.56 9.82 13.08
N LEU A 55 -2.67 9.77 12.36
CA LEU A 55 -4.01 9.91 12.95
C LEU A 55 -4.43 8.61 13.63
N ASP A 56 -5.02 8.72 14.81
CA ASP A 56 -5.72 7.62 15.44
C ASP A 56 -7.07 7.38 14.75
N PRO A 57 -7.38 6.17 14.28
CA PRO A 57 -8.59 5.90 13.51
C PRO A 57 -9.89 6.05 14.31
N ILE A 58 -9.83 5.94 15.64
CA ILE A 58 -11.02 6.04 16.52
C ILE A 58 -11.34 7.51 16.80
N THR A 59 -10.32 8.30 17.15
CA THR A 59 -10.52 9.69 17.59
C THR A 59 -10.36 10.71 16.46
N GLY A 60 -9.71 10.35 15.34
CA GLY A 60 -9.36 11.24 14.25
C GLY A 60 -8.29 12.27 14.62
N GLN A 61 -7.67 12.15 15.81
CA GLN A 61 -6.65 13.07 16.29
C GLN A 61 -5.24 12.57 15.96
N MET A 62 -4.31 13.52 15.80
CA MET A 62 -2.89 13.20 15.69
C MET A 62 -2.41 12.59 17.01
N VAL A 63 -1.62 11.52 16.95
CA VAL A 63 -0.96 10.96 18.13
C VAL A 63 0.16 11.88 18.63
N GLU A 64 0.80 11.51 19.75
CA GLU A 64 1.88 12.27 20.39
C GLU A 64 2.93 12.75 19.38
N ASP A 65 3.42 13.99 19.57
CA ASP A 65 4.42 14.64 18.71
C ASP A 65 5.83 14.07 18.95
N LYS A 66 5.99 12.77 18.65
CA LYS A 66 7.26 12.02 18.65
C LYS A 66 7.35 11.19 17.41
N ILE A 67 8.46 11.27 16.70
CA ILE A 67 8.65 10.60 15.41
C ILE A 67 8.46 9.08 15.51
N GLU A 68 8.94 8.44 16.58
CA GLU A 68 8.79 7.01 16.81
C GLU A 68 7.31 6.63 16.97
N VAL A 69 6.56 7.41 17.77
CA VAL A 69 5.14 7.18 18.02
C VAL A 69 4.33 7.40 16.74
N GLN A 70 4.62 8.48 16.01
CA GLN A 70 3.96 8.77 14.74
C GLN A 70 4.28 7.71 13.68
N THR A 71 5.54 7.26 13.58
CA THR A 71 5.91 6.21 12.62
C THR A 71 5.16 4.90 12.92
N HIS A 72 5.10 4.47 14.18
CA HIS A 72 4.32 3.29 14.56
C HIS A 72 2.83 3.43 14.17
N ARG A 73 2.22 4.61 14.41
CA ARG A 73 0.81 4.82 14.06
C ARG A 73 0.60 4.75 12.55
N VAL A 74 1.43 5.43 11.77
CA VAL A 74 1.38 5.40 10.31
C VAL A 74 1.47 3.96 9.78
N MET A 75 2.45 3.20 10.26
CA MET A 75 2.62 1.80 9.83
C MET A 75 1.41 0.93 10.23
N LYS A 76 0.83 1.11 11.42
CA LYS A 76 -0.40 0.40 11.81
C LYS A 76 -1.58 0.77 10.92
N ASN A 77 -1.74 2.04 10.56
CA ASN A 77 -2.79 2.48 9.64
C ASN A 77 -2.62 1.83 8.25
N LEU A 78 -1.39 1.85 7.70
CA LEU A 78 -1.08 1.17 6.44
C LEU A 78 -1.33 -0.34 6.51
N GLY A 79 -0.92 -0.99 7.62
CA GLY A 79 -1.16 -2.42 7.85
C GLY A 79 -2.63 -2.78 7.89
N ALA A 80 -3.49 -1.91 8.46
CA ALA A 80 -4.93 -2.12 8.47
C ALA A 80 -5.54 -2.05 7.05
N VAL A 81 -5.08 -1.11 6.22
CA VAL A 81 -5.53 -0.99 4.82
C VAL A 81 -5.02 -2.16 3.97
N LEU A 82 -3.75 -2.58 4.16
CA LEU A 82 -3.20 -3.78 3.52
C LEU A 82 -4.05 -5.00 3.85
N SER A 83 -4.31 -5.24 5.14
CA SER A 83 -5.09 -6.38 5.62
C SER A 83 -6.51 -6.40 5.06
N GLU A 84 -7.19 -5.25 4.98
CA GLU A 84 -8.53 -5.13 4.38
C GLU A 84 -8.55 -5.55 2.91
N ALA A 85 -7.46 -5.26 2.19
CA ALA A 85 -7.31 -5.67 0.80
C ALA A 85 -6.84 -7.13 0.65
N GLY A 86 -6.51 -7.82 1.77
CA GLY A 86 -5.93 -9.16 1.78
C GLY A 86 -4.43 -9.19 1.50
N PHE A 87 -3.72 -8.07 1.68
CA PHE A 87 -2.26 -7.93 1.54
C PHE A 87 -1.60 -7.86 2.90
N SER A 88 -0.27 -7.97 2.92
CA SER A 88 0.60 -7.80 4.08
C SER A 88 1.78 -6.88 3.76
N PHE A 89 2.63 -6.60 4.74
CA PHE A 89 3.87 -5.87 4.49
C PHE A 89 4.86 -6.65 3.61
N ASP A 90 4.78 -7.97 3.57
CA ASP A 90 5.62 -8.81 2.70
C ASP A 90 5.28 -8.64 1.21
N ASP A 91 4.07 -8.15 0.90
CA ASP A 91 3.64 -7.84 -0.47
C ASP A 91 4.06 -6.43 -0.92
N VAL A 92 4.60 -5.59 -0.02
CA VAL A 92 4.97 -4.20 -0.35
C VAL A 92 6.23 -4.17 -1.20
N VAL A 93 6.15 -3.59 -2.39
CA VAL A 93 7.26 -3.49 -3.35
C VAL A 93 7.88 -2.09 -3.39
N GLN A 94 7.12 -1.07 -3.00
CA GLN A 94 7.59 0.31 -2.97
C GLN A 94 6.99 1.08 -1.80
N SER A 95 7.78 1.95 -1.17
CA SER A 95 7.29 2.98 -0.25
C SER A 95 7.90 4.34 -0.54
N GLN A 96 7.14 5.38 -0.28
CA GLN A 96 7.60 6.76 -0.30
C GLN A 96 7.36 7.35 1.09
N VAL A 97 8.42 7.86 1.69
CA VAL A 97 8.41 8.43 3.04
C VAL A 97 8.67 9.93 2.94
N PHE A 98 7.79 10.70 3.49
CA PHE A 98 7.90 12.16 3.61
C PHE A 98 8.13 12.51 5.08
N LEU A 99 9.16 13.31 5.36
CA LEU A 99 9.52 13.75 6.70
C LEU A 99 9.43 15.28 6.77
N SER A 100 8.93 15.80 7.89
CA SER A 100 8.95 17.24 8.15
C SER A 100 10.37 17.78 8.37
N ASP A 101 11.28 16.91 8.87
CA ASP A 101 12.69 17.19 9.08
C ASP A 101 13.53 15.92 8.86
N LEU A 102 14.64 16.02 8.14
CA LEU A 102 15.57 14.89 7.93
C LEU A 102 16.30 14.45 9.21
N ASN A 103 16.30 15.23 10.28
CA ASN A 103 16.75 14.80 11.60
C ASN A 103 15.91 13.63 12.13
N HIS A 104 14.67 13.47 11.66
CA HIS A 104 13.80 12.34 11.97
C HIS A 104 14.17 11.04 11.25
N TYR A 105 15.09 11.07 10.27
CA TYR A 105 15.41 9.92 9.42
C TYR A 105 15.85 8.69 10.23
N LYS A 106 16.80 8.84 11.15
CA LYS A 106 17.34 7.70 11.92
C LYS A 106 16.30 7.07 12.86
N PRO A 107 15.59 7.85 13.73
CA PRO A 107 14.57 7.29 14.61
C PRO A 107 13.38 6.70 13.83
N MET A 108 12.94 7.35 12.74
CA MET A 108 11.92 6.78 11.85
C MET A 108 12.35 5.43 11.27
N ASN A 109 13.57 5.34 10.75
CA ASN A 109 14.09 4.09 10.17
C ASN A 109 14.11 2.92 11.15
N LYS A 110 14.43 3.18 12.42
CA LYS A 110 14.44 2.14 13.45
C LYS A 110 13.05 1.50 13.58
N ILE A 111 12.01 2.31 13.65
CA ILE A 111 10.63 1.83 13.78
C ILE A 111 10.12 1.20 12.47
N TYR A 112 10.40 1.86 11.34
CA TYR A 112 10.02 1.36 10.02
C TYR A 112 10.53 -0.07 9.76
N ALA A 113 11.79 -0.35 10.14
CA ALA A 113 12.42 -1.64 9.95
C ALA A 113 11.69 -2.78 10.71
N GLU A 114 10.99 -2.49 11.80
CA GLU A 114 10.28 -3.49 12.60
C GLU A 114 9.08 -4.13 11.85
N TYR A 115 8.65 -3.52 10.75
CA TYR A 115 7.51 -3.98 9.94
C TYR A 115 7.90 -4.84 8.73
N PHE A 116 9.20 -4.98 8.45
CA PHE A 116 9.70 -5.78 7.33
C PHE A 116 10.66 -6.86 7.82
N ASN A 117 10.35 -8.12 7.54
CA ASN A 117 11.11 -9.26 8.06
C ASN A 117 12.47 -9.45 7.37
N SER A 118 12.50 -9.55 6.03
CA SER A 118 13.73 -9.91 5.29
C SER A 118 13.97 -9.10 4.03
N GLU A 119 12.93 -8.69 3.34
CA GLU A 119 13.01 -8.03 2.01
C GLU A 119 12.30 -6.68 2.04
N PRO A 120 12.93 -5.62 2.57
CA PRO A 120 12.31 -4.30 2.60
C PRO A 120 12.08 -3.78 1.18
N PRO A 121 10.98 -3.03 0.95
CA PRO A 121 10.64 -2.51 -0.36
C PRO A 121 11.63 -1.46 -0.86
N ALA A 122 11.65 -1.24 -2.18
CA ALA A 122 12.30 -0.05 -2.74
C ALA A 122 11.73 1.21 -2.09
N ARG A 123 12.59 2.16 -1.66
CA ARG A 123 12.13 3.32 -0.91
C ARG A 123 12.82 4.63 -1.31
N ALA A 124 12.03 5.72 -1.36
CA ALA A 124 12.54 7.09 -1.33
C ALA A 124 12.17 7.76 0.00
N VAL A 125 13.02 8.68 0.48
CA VAL A 125 12.75 9.55 1.63
C VAL A 125 12.99 10.99 1.22
N VAL A 126 12.00 11.87 1.48
CA VAL A 126 12.03 13.28 1.09
C VAL A 126 11.62 14.15 2.27
N GLN A 127 12.28 15.28 2.46
CA GLN A 127 11.83 16.31 3.40
C GLN A 127 10.84 17.24 2.72
N THR A 128 9.69 17.48 3.37
CA THR A 128 8.67 18.43 2.89
C THR A 128 7.76 18.88 4.04
N ALA A 129 7.00 19.97 3.82
CA ALA A 129 5.90 20.31 4.70
C ALA A 129 4.80 19.25 4.62
N LEU A 130 4.24 18.85 5.76
CA LEU A 130 3.21 17.84 5.87
C LEU A 130 1.90 18.40 6.42
N PRO A 131 0.74 17.83 6.08
CA PRO A 131 -0.54 18.29 6.60
C PRO A 131 -0.64 18.04 8.11
N ARG A 132 -1.36 18.93 8.83
CA ARG A 132 -1.63 18.82 10.27
C ARG A 132 -0.35 18.74 11.12
N ASP A 133 0.73 19.37 10.68
CA ASP A 133 2.03 19.36 11.37
C ASP A 133 2.57 17.95 11.66
N ALA A 134 2.21 16.98 10.81
CA ALA A 134 2.72 15.62 10.93
C ALA A 134 4.24 15.59 10.80
N LEU A 135 4.92 14.70 11.54
CA LEU A 135 6.37 14.50 11.43
C LEU A 135 6.71 13.55 10.29
N VAL A 136 5.78 12.67 9.94
CA VAL A 136 5.96 11.65 8.90
C VAL A 136 4.65 11.35 8.17
N GLU A 137 4.77 11.15 6.87
CA GLU A 137 3.73 10.57 6.00
C GLU A 137 4.36 9.45 5.18
N ILE A 138 3.64 8.34 5.00
CA ILE A 138 4.12 7.20 4.20
C ILE A 138 3.00 6.73 3.27
N MET A 139 3.35 6.55 1.99
CA MET A 139 2.52 5.85 1.01
C MET A 139 3.23 4.60 0.51
N MET A 140 2.45 3.62 0.04
CA MET A 140 2.98 2.32 -0.38
C MET A 140 2.32 1.81 -1.65
N VAL A 141 3.04 0.95 -2.36
CA VAL A 141 2.50 0.09 -3.42
C VAL A 141 2.81 -1.35 -3.03
N ALA A 142 1.79 -2.21 -3.05
CA ALA A 142 1.93 -3.64 -2.81
C ALA A 142 1.52 -4.43 -4.05
N GLN A 143 2.17 -5.58 -4.28
CA GLN A 143 1.97 -6.43 -5.44
C GLN A 143 1.95 -7.88 -5.01
N LYS A 144 0.94 -8.63 -5.45
CA LYS A 144 0.90 -10.09 -5.33
C LYS A 144 1.34 -10.75 -6.63
N PRO A 145 1.84 -12.00 -6.55
CA PRO A 145 2.15 -12.82 -7.73
C PRO A 145 0.97 -12.97 -8.69
#